data_e370ae41ae93d1307b2ca3a351e33008
#
_entry.id   e370ae41ae93d1307b2ca3a351e33008
#
_cell.length_a   1.000
_cell.length_b   1.000
_cell.length_c   1.000
_cell.angle_alpha   90.00
_cell.angle_beta   90.00
_cell.angle_gamma   90.00
#
_symmetry.space_group_name_H-M   'P 1'
#
loop_
_entity.id
_entity.type
_entity.pdbx_description
1 polymer ?
#
loop_
_entity_poly.entity_id
_entity_poly.type
_entity_poly.pdbx_seq_one_letter_code
_entity_poly.pdbx_strand_id
1 'polypeptide(L)'
;MAIRFTCKIFAAATLLAFGGCALMPSEKQNPSFAEIREIRNSDFPKYLSGITYAGGNLYYAVADREGKMYPLLIRLGKDTQLPKKPRFEECVTLEGARDLEAVAWDPLHKTVWAADEADASIREFDPATGRRLGELAVPQVFRKFRPNLAFESLAISPDGLELWTANEEALSCDGATANSKSGSLVRLCRFCRADANDLWKIDGMWAYETDPTNGESYKGFLASGVSGLMVEPSGAVYALEREFSQTLLPGFRARIYKLDLSNAEKVSETPFCEKKPERTISKELVFGKATGIAMYEGCCFGPALKDGRLVVLCSDGDDRVAHAFLYLSTF
;
A
#
# COMPACT_ATOMS: atom_id res chain seq x y z
N MET A 1 2.30 -18.44 23.28
CA MET A 1 2.90 -19.28 22.21
C MET A 1 2.25 -18.82 20.93
N ALA A 2 2.81 -17.77 20.37
CA ALA A 2 2.27 -17.13 19.16
C ALA A 2 2.57 -18.06 17.98
N ILE A 3 1.53 -18.51 17.31
CA ILE A 3 1.65 -19.25 16.07
C ILE A 3 2.03 -18.22 14.99
N ARG A 4 3.32 -18.10 14.75
CA ARG A 4 3.85 -17.35 13.62
C ARG A 4 3.38 -18.05 12.34
N PHE A 5 2.43 -17.46 11.64
CA PHE A 5 2.11 -17.84 10.28
C PHE A 5 3.23 -17.37 9.35
N THR A 6 4.36 -18.04 9.43
CA THR A 6 5.33 -17.98 8.34
C THR A 6 4.62 -18.48 7.08
N CYS A 7 4.72 -17.73 6.00
CA CYS A 7 4.29 -18.08 4.65
C CYS A 7 4.99 -19.38 4.18
N LYS A 8 4.59 -20.54 4.74
CA LYS A 8 5.16 -21.87 4.48
C LYS A 8 4.45 -22.64 3.39
N ILE A 9 3.68 -22.00 2.51
CA ILE A 9 2.89 -22.69 1.49
C ILE A 9 3.26 -22.22 0.09
N PHE A 10 4.52 -22.35 -0.30
CA PHE A 10 4.91 -22.35 -1.71
C PHE A 10 6.02 -23.36 -2.01
N ALA A 11 5.77 -24.62 -1.67
CA ALA A 11 6.56 -25.71 -2.20
C ALA A 11 5.65 -26.55 -3.11
N ALA A 12 5.45 -26.15 -4.34
CA ALA A 12 5.10 -26.91 -5.54
C ALA A 12 4.43 -26.01 -6.61
N ALA A 13 5.16 -25.04 -7.16
CA ALA A 13 4.84 -24.51 -8.47
C ALA A 13 6.05 -24.75 -9.36
N THR A 14 6.27 -26.02 -9.73
CA THR A 14 7.18 -26.37 -10.82
C THR A 14 6.62 -25.80 -12.10
N LEU A 15 7.44 -25.02 -12.79
CA LEU A 15 7.21 -24.41 -14.09
C LEU A 15 6.41 -25.28 -15.06
N LEU A 16 5.30 -24.74 -15.53
CA LEU A 16 4.80 -24.97 -16.88
C LEU A 16 4.49 -23.59 -17.46
N ALA A 17 5.50 -23.01 -18.12
CA ALA A 17 5.33 -21.87 -18.98
C ALA A 17 4.60 -22.34 -20.25
N PHE A 18 3.27 -22.28 -20.26
CA PHE A 18 2.48 -22.32 -21.48
C PHE A 18 1.72 -21.00 -21.58
N GLY A 19 2.06 -20.24 -22.63
CA GLY A 19 1.29 -19.09 -23.07
C GLY A 19 -0.14 -19.50 -23.40
N GLY A 20 -1.04 -19.17 -22.50
CA GLY A 20 -2.47 -19.24 -22.68
C GLY A 20 -3.04 -17.91 -22.22
N CYS A 21 -3.31 -17.01 -23.17
CA CYS A 21 -4.11 -15.83 -22.96
C CYS A 21 -5.53 -16.29 -22.62
N ALA A 22 -5.82 -16.55 -21.34
CA ALA A 22 -7.18 -16.80 -20.90
C ALA A 22 -7.94 -15.46 -20.99
N LEU A 23 -8.88 -15.38 -21.93
CA LEU A 23 -9.83 -14.29 -22.07
C LEU A 23 -10.64 -14.17 -20.78
N MET A 24 -10.27 -13.21 -19.94
CA MET A 24 -11.10 -12.73 -18.85
C MET A 24 -12.25 -11.92 -19.42
N PRO A 25 -13.45 -11.92 -18.82
CA PRO A 25 -14.51 -11.00 -19.25
C PRO A 25 -13.97 -9.58 -19.13
N SER A 26 -13.98 -8.85 -20.24
CA SER A 26 -13.56 -7.46 -20.28
C SER A 26 -14.56 -6.61 -19.51
N GLU A 27 -14.23 -6.21 -18.29
CA GLU A 27 -14.79 -5.00 -17.73
C GLU A 27 -14.31 -3.85 -18.61
N LYS A 28 -15.24 -3.28 -19.40
CA LYS A 28 -15.02 -2.08 -20.20
C LYS A 28 -14.96 -0.88 -19.25
N GLN A 29 -13.82 -0.67 -18.63
CA GLN A 29 -13.47 0.63 -18.06
C GLN A 29 -12.18 1.05 -18.76
N ASN A 30 -12.16 2.27 -19.32
CA ASN A 30 -10.93 2.89 -19.78
C ASN A 30 -10.11 3.18 -18.52
N PRO A 31 -9.02 2.45 -18.25
CA PRO A 31 -8.22 2.69 -17.04
C PRO A 31 -7.60 4.10 -17.17
N SER A 32 -7.76 4.91 -16.12
CA SER A 32 -7.09 6.21 -16.04
C SER A 32 -5.58 6.09 -15.79
N PHE A 33 -5.10 4.87 -15.54
CA PHE A 33 -3.68 4.54 -15.36
C PHE A 33 -3.25 3.50 -16.39
N ALA A 34 -2.13 3.74 -17.07
CA ALA A 34 -1.55 2.81 -18.02
C ALA A 34 -0.21 2.27 -17.53
N GLU A 35 0.02 0.98 -17.75
CA GLU A 35 1.33 0.38 -17.48
C GLU A 35 2.38 0.92 -18.45
N ILE A 36 3.47 1.46 -17.90
CA ILE A 36 4.65 1.88 -18.66
C ILE A 36 5.64 0.72 -18.74
N ARG A 37 5.96 0.11 -17.59
CA ARG A 37 7.04 -0.86 -17.48
C ARG A 37 6.96 -1.64 -16.17
N GLU A 38 7.35 -2.91 -16.22
CA GLU A 38 7.67 -3.73 -15.06
C GLU A 38 9.16 -4.11 -15.10
N ILE A 39 9.85 -4.00 -13.96
CA ILE A 39 11.25 -4.43 -13.80
C ILE A 39 11.33 -5.44 -12.68
N ARG A 40 11.76 -6.65 -12.99
CA ARG A 40 12.02 -7.73 -12.02
C ARG A 40 13.52 -7.93 -11.86
N ASN A 41 13.98 -8.09 -10.62
CA ASN A 41 15.38 -8.36 -10.35
C ASN A 41 15.55 -9.01 -8.98
N SER A 42 16.20 -10.18 -8.93
CA SER A 42 16.51 -10.90 -7.69
C SER A 42 17.47 -10.17 -6.74
N ASP A 43 18.21 -9.16 -7.26
CA ASP A 43 19.14 -8.35 -6.45
C ASP A 43 18.45 -7.18 -5.72
N PHE A 44 17.14 -6.98 -5.91
CA PHE A 44 16.41 -6.01 -5.12
C PHE A 44 16.30 -6.46 -3.66
N PRO A 45 16.25 -5.52 -2.69
CA PRO A 45 15.99 -5.86 -1.31
C PRO A 45 14.72 -6.70 -1.20
N LYS A 46 14.73 -7.64 -0.28
CA LYS A 46 13.58 -8.50 0.02
C LYS A 46 12.59 -7.75 0.89
N TYR A 47 11.34 -8.21 0.84
CA TYR A 47 10.28 -7.79 1.76
C TYR A 47 9.93 -6.29 1.66
N LEU A 48 10.05 -5.68 0.46
CA LEU A 48 9.66 -4.27 0.29
C LEU A 48 8.14 -4.13 0.34
N SER A 49 7.64 -3.58 1.44
CA SER A 49 6.21 -3.39 1.73
C SER A 49 5.70 -1.98 1.44
N GLY A 50 6.52 -0.93 1.65
CA GLY A 50 6.14 0.45 1.43
C GLY A 50 7.13 1.25 0.58
N ILE A 51 6.65 2.26 -0.16
CA ILE A 51 7.49 3.18 -0.93
C ILE A 51 6.90 4.60 -0.93
N THR A 52 7.78 5.62 -0.86
CA THR A 52 7.39 7.03 -0.95
C THR A 52 8.36 7.83 -1.81
N TYR A 53 7.87 8.91 -2.44
CA TYR A 53 8.65 9.81 -3.28
C TYR A 53 9.10 11.04 -2.48
N ALA A 54 10.41 11.29 -2.44
CA ALA A 54 11.00 12.41 -1.70
C ALA A 54 11.46 13.58 -2.59
N GLY A 55 11.15 13.51 -3.87
CA GLY A 55 11.50 14.57 -4.83
C GLY A 55 12.69 14.23 -5.74
N GLY A 56 12.77 14.90 -6.88
CA GLY A 56 13.83 14.66 -7.88
C GLY A 56 13.84 13.22 -8.41
N ASN A 57 14.85 12.45 -8.03
CA ASN A 57 14.92 11.01 -8.34
C ASN A 57 14.89 10.16 -7.07
N LEU A 58 14.75 10.77 -5.89
CA LEU A 58 14.89 10.11 -4.60
C LEU A 58 13.56 9.53 -4.14
N TYR A 59 13.62 8.29 -3.68
CA TYR A 59 12.54 7.56 -3.03
C TYR A 59 13.09 6.89 -1.77
N TYR A 60 12.18 6.57 -0.85
CA TYR A 60 12.45 5.70 0.28
C TYR A 60 11.51 4.51 0.23
N ALA A 61 12.03 3.32 0.42
CA ALA A 61 11.23 2.11 0.59
C ALA A 61 11.53 1.48 1.95
N VAL A 62 10.54 0.85 2.55
CA VAL A 62 10.72 0.10 3.81
C VAL A 62 10.52 -1.39 3.55
N ALA A 63 11.10 -2.20 4.43
CA ALA A 63 10.99 -3.65 4.35
C ALA A 63 10.33 -4.20 5.62
N ASP A 64 9.39 -5.13 5.39
CA ASP A 64 8.81 -6.01 6.39
C ASP A 64 9.93 -6.76 7.16
N ARG A 65 9.72 -7.06 8.44
CA ARG A 65 10.56 -7.92 9.33
C ARG A 65 11.95 -7.41 9.67
N GLU A 66 12.40 -6.30 9.14
CA GLU A 66 13.79 -5.89 9.32
C GLU A 66 13.98 -4.53 10.00
N GLY A 67 12.93 -3.71 10.11
CA GLY A 67 13.03 -2.34 10.63
C GLY A 67 13.96 -1.46 9.80
N LYS A 68 14.11 -1.76 8.50
CA LYS A 68 15.03 -1.08 7.59
C LYS A 68 14.30 -0.22 6.57
N MET A 69 14.91 0.91 6.27
CA MET A 69 14.53 1.79 5.17
C MET A 69 15.65 1.82 4.13
N TYR A 70 15.26 1.75 2.87
CA TYR A 70 16.16 1.75 1.71
C TYR A 70 15.97 3.03 0.91
N PRO A 71 16.92 3.99 0.97
CA PRO A 71 16.96 5.07 0.00
C PRO A 71 17.25 4.51 -1.40
N LEU A 72 16.52 4.96 -2.41
CA LEU A 72 16.74 4.51 -3.78
C LEU A 72 16.51 5.62 -4.80
N LEU A 73 17.19 5.50 -5.93
CA LEU A 73 17.09 6.44 -7.04
C LEU A 73 16.39 5.80 -8.23
N ILE A 74 15.25 6.38 -8.63
CA ILE A 74 14.55 6.01 -9.87
C ILE A 74 14.70 7.18 -10.85
N ARG A 75 15.51 7.00 -11.88
CA ARG A 75 15.75 8.00 -12.91
C ARG A 75 14.88 7.74 -14.13
N LEU A 76 14.40 8.80 -14.75
CA LEU A 76 13.74 8.73 -16.06
C LEU A 76 14.77 8.85 -17.18
N GLY A 77 14.51 8.19 -18.29
CA GLY A 77 15.27 8.40 -19.53
C GLY A 77 15.03 9.81 -20.06
N LYS A 78 16.10 10.49 -20.52
CA LYS A 78 16.01 11.90 -20.96
C LYS A 78 14.96 12.11 -22.07
N ASP A 79 14.97 11.23 -23.07
CA ASP A 79 14.10 11.38 -24.25
C ASP A 79 12.83 10.55 -24.15
N THR A 80 12.89 9.40 -23.49
CA THR A 80 11.79 8.44 -23.43
C THR A 80 10.89 8.62 -22.22
N GLN A 81 11.35 9.32 -21.19
CA GLN A 81 10.73 9.39 -19.85
C GLN A 81 10.44 8.02 -19.20
N LEU A 82 11.00 6.94 -19.77
CA LEU A 82 10.84 5.61 -19.21
C LEU A 82 11.65 5.47 -17.91
N PRO A 83 11.04 4.95 -16.84
CA PRO A 83 11.74 4.67 -15.59
C PRO A 83 12.87 3.67 -15.80
N LYS A 84 14.04 3.97 -15.25
CA LYS A 84 15.19 3.05 -15.23
C LYS A 84 15.07 2.10 -14.03
N LYS A 85 15.88 1.04 -14.05
CA LYS A 85 16.03 0.12 -12.90
C LYS A 85 16.39 0.96 -11.66
N PRO A 86 15.72 0.73 -10.52
CA PRO A 86 16.04 1.36 -9.24
C PRO A 86 17.50 1.09 -8.86
N ARG A 87 18.16 2.12 -8.34
CA ARG A 87 19.47 1.98 -7.71
C ARG A 87 19.32 2.23 -6.22
N PHE A 88 19.51 1.20 -5.42
CA PHE A 88 19.48 1.27 -3.98
C PHE A 88 20.79 1.85 -3.44
N GLU A 89 20.68 2.67 -2.40
CA GLU A 89 21.78 3.17 -1.59
C GLU A 89 21.91 2.30 -0.32
N GLU A 90 22.84 2.66 0.57
CA GLU A 90 22.99 1.98 1.87
C GLU A 90 21.69 2.12 2.69
N CYS A 91 21.23 1.01 3.25
CA CYS A 91 20.01 1.00 4.06
C CYS A 91 20.23 1.67 5.42
N VAL A 92 19.16 2.26 5.93
CA VAL A 92 19.12 2.91 7.25
C VAL A 92 18.23 2.10 8.17
N THR A 93 18.73 1.71 9.35
CA THR A 93 17.91 1.06 10.38
C THR A 93 17.12 2.12 11.15
N LEU A 94 15.81 1.98 11.19
CA LEU A 94 14.93 2.88 11.93
C LEU A 94 14.83 2.47 13.39
N GLU A 95 15.07 3.43 14.29
CA GLU A 95 15.20 3.20 15.74
C GLU A 95 13.90 2.62 16.34
N GLY A 96 13.97 1.39 16.85
CA GLY A 96 12.86 0.69 17.47
C GLY A 96 11.81 0.11 16.50
N ALA A 97 12.01 0.24 15.20
CA ALA A 97 11.15 -0.38 14.18
C ALA A 97 11.48 -1.87 14.02
N ARG A 98 10.46 -2.68 13.69
CA ARG A 98 10.59 -4.15 13.62
C ARG A 98 9.89 -4.78 12.43
N ASP A 99 8.73 -4.23 12.03
CA ASP A 99 7.81 -4.83 11.05
C ASP A 99 7.16 -3.68 10.26
N LEU A 100 7.95 -3.11 9.32
CA LEU A 100 7.55 -1.90 8.61
C LEU A 100 6.72 -2.24 7.38
N GLU A 101 5.50 -1.69 7.32
CA GLU A 101 4.56 -1.97 6.23
C GLU A 101 4.32 -0.77 5.32
N ALA A 102 4.45 0.44 5.83
CA ALA A 102 4.26 1.62 5.01
C ALA A 102 5.23 2.75 5.37
N VAL A 103 5.49 3.62 4.40
CA VAL A 103 6.32 4.82 4.57
C VAL A 103 5.76 6.00 3.78
N ALA A 104 5.80 7.19 4.39
CA ALA A 104 5.41 8.44 3.74
C ALA A 104 6.47 9.53 3.99
N TRP A 105 6.79 10.29 2.93
CA TRP A 105 7.70 11.43 3.00
C TRP A 105 6.97 12.68 3.48
N ASP A 106 7.49 13.34 4.50
CA ASP A 106 7.05 14.66 4.93
C ASP A 106 7.84 15.76 4.21
N PRO A 107 7.25 16.48 3.25
CA PRO A 107 7.97 17.47 2.47
C PRO A 107 8.29 18.75 3.28
N LEU A 108 7.57 19.00 4.38
CA LEU A 108 7.80 20.18 5.21
C LEU A 108 8.97 20.00 6.17
N HIS A 109 9.04 18.86 6.86
CA HIS A 109 10.11 18.56 7.81
C HIS A 109 11.32 17.85 7.21
N LYS A 110 11.19 17.30 5.99
CA LYS A 110 12.20 16.44 5.34
C LYS A 110 12.48 15.17 6.16
N THR A 111 11.43 14.60 6.73
CA THR A 111 11.43 13.38 7.53
C THR A 111 10.61 12.29 6.84
N VAL A 112 10.64 11.08 7.38
CA VAL A 112 9.77 9.99 6.97
C VAL A 112 8.89 9.55 8.13
N TRP A 113 7.64 9.28 7.82
CA TRP A 113 6.71 8.59 8.71
C TRP A 113 6.61 7.14 8.26
N ALA A 114 6.68 6.20 9.19
CA ALA A 114 6.57 4.78 8.89
C ALA A 114 5.58 4.09 9.81
N ALA A 115 4.79 3.18 9.26
CA ALA A 115 3.90 2.31 10.00
C ALA A 115 4.62 1.02 10.36
N ASP A 116 4.52 0.62 11.63
CA ASP A 116 5.11 -0.61 12.17
C ASP A 116 3.97 -1.52 12.64
N GLU A 117 3.79 -2.65 11.98
CA GLU A 117 2.72 -3.59 12.28
C GLU A 117 2.94 -4.30 13.61
N ALA A 118 4.18 -4.48 14.05
CA ALA A 118 4.51 -5.19 15.28
C ALA A 118 3.84 -4.63 16.54
N ASP A 119 3.47 -3.34 16.53
CA ASP A 119 2.78 -2.68 17.65
C ASP A 119 1.69 -1.68 17.17
N ALA A 120 1.37 -1.70 15.90
CA ALA A 120 0.38 -0.82 15.24
C ALA A 120 0.65 0.67 15.52
N SER A 121 1.88 1.07 15.38
CA SER A 121 2.33 2.44 15.56
C SER A 121 2.68 3.11 14.23
N ILE A 122 2.59 4.43 14.21
CA ILE A 122 3.07 5.26 13.10
C ILE A 122 4.05 6.26 13.70
N ARG A 123 5.31 6.20 13.28
CA ARG A 123 6.42 6.96 13.87
C ARG A 123 7.15 7.79 12.85
N GLU A 124 7.67 8.93 13.31
CA GLU A 124 8.50 9.84 12.52
C GLU A 124 9.99 9.54 12.75
N PHE A 125 10.75 9.58 11.65
CA PHE A 125 12.18 9.30 11.66
C PHE A 125 12.97 10.31 10.82
N ASP A 126 14.19 10.58 11.27
CA ASP A 126 15.21 11.24 10.45
C ASP A 126 15.70 10.27 9.37
N PRO A 127 15.55 10.57 8.09
CA PRO A 127 15.88 9.63 7.01
C PRO A 127 17.38 9.38 6.84
N ALA A 128 18.25 10.26 7.38
CA ALA A 128 19.70 10.10 7.26
C ALA A 128 20.29 9.23 8.37
N THR A 129 19.69 9.28 9.56
CA THR A 129 20.22 8.59 10.74
C THR A 129 19.35 7.44 11.23
N GLY A 130 18.09 7.39 10.83
CA GLY A 130 17.10 6.44 11.33
C GLY A 130 16.61 6.74 12.76
N ARG A 131 17.03 7.87 13.33
CA ARG A 131 16.63 8.26 14.68
C ARG A 131 15.15 8.59 14.74
N ARG A 132 14.45 8.03 15.73
CA ARG A 132 13.03 8.34 15.99
C ARG A 132 12.87 9.79 16.46
N LEU A 133 11.93 10.52 15.87
CA LEU A 133 11.63 11.92 16.16
C LEU A 133 10.28 12.10 16.87
N GLY A 134 9.29 11.27 16.53
CA GLY A 134 7.93 11.39 17.05
C GLY A 134 7.11 10.13 16.84
N GLU A 135 5.85 10.21 17.28
CA GLU A 135 4.84 9.16 17.09
C GLU A 135 3.47 9.82 16.91
N LEU A 136 2.67 9.27 16.01
CA LEU A 136 1.31 9.72 15.73
C LEU A 136 0.34 9.15 16.78
N ALA A 137 -0.49 10.02 17.35
CA ALA A 137 -1.57 9.58 18.24
C ALA A 137 -2.74 9.01 17.43
N VAL A 138 -2.72 7.71 17.20
CA VAL A 138 -3.77 7.02 16.45
C VAL A 138 -5.01 6.75 17.32
N PRO A 139 -6.24 6.74 16.75
CA PRO A 139 -7.46 6.38 17.47
C PRO A 139 -7.38 5.01 18.15
N GLN A 140 -8.01 4.89 19.32
CA GLN A 140 -7.94 3.66 20.13
C GLN A 140 -8.58 2.45 19.45
N VAL A 141 -9.55 2.67 18.57
CA VAL A 141 -10.19 1.58 17.81
C VAL A 141 -9.19 0.74 17.02
N PHE A 142 -8.11 1.35 16.52
CA PHE A 142 -7.04 0.64 15.80
C PHE A 142 -6.24 -0.34 16.66
N ARG A 143 -6.42 -0.35 18.00
CA ARG A 143 -5.89 -1.42 18.85
C ARG A 143 -6.67 -2.73 18.72
N LYS A 144 -7.75 -2.75 17.94
CA LYS A 144 -8.58 -3.92 17.64
C LYS A 144 -8.22 -4.58 16.30
N PHE A 145 -7.04 -4.28 15.74
CA PHE A 145 -6.58 -4.97 14.54
C PHE A 145 -6.42 -6.48 14.78
N ARG A 146 -6.47 -7.23 13.70
CA ARG A 146 -6.19 -8.66 13.72
C ARG A 146 -4.67 -8.86 13.70
N PRO A 147 -4.14 -9.94 14.26
CA PRO A 147 -2.72 -10.23 14.17
C PRO A 147 -2.25 -10.22 12.70
N ASN A 148 -1.21 -9.46 12.41
CA ASN A 148 -0.63 -9.32 11.07
C ASN A 148 -1.61 -8.76 10.02
N LEU A 149 -2.46 -7.81 10.42
CA LEU A 149 -3.42 -7.09 9.57
C LEU A 149 -3.66 -5.69 10.16
N ALA A 150 -2.58 -4.94 10.48
CA ALA A 150 -2.65 -3.62 11.10
C ALA A 150 -2.59 -2.48 10.06
N PHE A 151 -1.67 -1.53 10.21
CA PHE A 151 -1.49 -0.43 9.29
C PHE A 151 -0.56 -0.84 8.15
N GLU A 152 -1.09 -1.05 6.97
CA GLU A 152 -0.31 -1.37 5.77
C GLU A 152 -0.24 -0.22 4.76
N SER A 153 -0.81 0.92 5.08
CA SER A 153 -0.83 2.04 4.14
C SER A 153 -0.60 3.37 4.84
N LEU A 154 0.20 4.22 4.20
CA LEU A 154 0.51 5.56 4.69
C LEU A 154 0.81 6.49 3.52
N ALA A 155 0.20 7.67 3.51
CA ALA A 155 0.48 8.70 2.53
C ALA A 155 0.44 10.08 3.16
N ILE A 156 1.34 10.98 2.73
CA ILE A 156 1.27 12.40 3.06
C ILE A 156 1.00 13.17 1.77
N SER A 157 0.10 14.17 1.85
CA SER A 157 -0.19 15.05 0.73
C SER A 157 1.07 15.81 0.28
N PRO A 158 1.20 16.15 -1.01
CA PRO A 158 2.38 16.86 -1.51
C PRO A 158 2.65 18.22 -0.88
N ASP A 159 1.65 18.89 -0.30
CA ASP A 159 1.79 20.11 0.49
C ASP A 159 2.22 19.84 1.94
N GLY A 160 2.19 18.58 2.38
CA GLY A 160 2.56 18.16 3.72
C GLY A 160 1.51 18.44 4.79
N LEU A 161 0.27 18.74 4.44
CA LEU A 161 -0.76 19.16 5.40
C LEU A 161 -1.77 18.05 5.76
N GLU A 162 -1.81 16.97 4.99
CA GLU A 162 -2.66 15.80 5.25
C GLU A 162 -1.83 14.53 5.35
N LEU A 163 -2.11 13.70 6.35
CA LEU A 163 -1.58 12.35 6.49
C LEU A 163 -2.73 11.36 6.52
N TRP A 164 -2.64 10.35 5.67
CA TRP A 164 -3.66 9.33 5.48
C TRP A 164 -3.12 7.96 5.84
N THR A 165 -3.92 7.14 6.50
CA THR A 165 -3.62 5.74 6.79
C THR A 165 -4.89 4.90 6.77
N ALA A 166 -4.73 3.59 6.57
CA ALA A 166 -5.80 2.61 6.70
C ALA A 166 -5.24 1.31 7.30
N ASN A 167 -6.10 0.55 7.99
CA ASN A 167 -5.80 -0.85 8.29
C ASN A 167 -5.95 -1.69 7.01
N GLU A 168 -5.24 -2.80 6.94
CA GLU A 168 -5.29 -3.70 5.77
C GLU A 168 -6.66 -4.33 5.61
N GLU A 169 -7.13 -5.02 6.62
CA GLU A 169 -8.38 -5.79 6.68
C GLU A 169 -9.27 -5.31 7.82
N ALA A 170 -10.55 -5.68 7.82
CA ALA A 170 -11.49 -5.30 8.88
C ALA A 170 -10.93 -5.56 10.27
N LEU A 171 -10.99 -4.55 11.15
CA LEU A 171 -10.66 -4.74 12.56
C LEU A 171 -11.52 -5.86 13.15
N SER A 172 -11.04 -6.51 14.21
CA SER A 172 -11.78 -7.62 14.83
C SER A 172 -13.18 -7.25 15.33
N CYS A 173 -13.43 -5.96 15.53
CA CYS A 173 -14.72 -5.39 15.92
C CYS A 173 -15.54 -4.82 14.74
N ASP A 174 -15.02 -4.82 13.54
CA ASP A 174 -15.66 -4.19 12.38
C ASP A 174 -16.26 -5.18 11.38
N GLY A 175 -16.11 -6.48 11.60
CA GLY A 175 -16.74 -7.50 10.78
C GLY A 175 -15.80 -8.59 10.31
N ALA A 176 -16.18 -9.29 9.26
CA ALA A 176 -15.39 -10.37 8.67
C ALA A 176 -14.34 -9.83 7.68
N THR A 177 -13.29 -10.60 7.46
CA THR A 177 -12.33 -10.38 6.36
C THR A 177 -12.99 -10.64 5.00
N ALA A 178 -12.39 -10.10 3.93
CA ALA A 178 -12.89 -10.28 2.57
C ALA A 178 -12.87 -11.76 2.14
N ASN A 179 -13.79 -12.08 1.25
CA ASN A 179 -13.91 -13.41 0.62
C ASN A 179 -14.51 -13.26 -0.78
N SER A 180 -14.73 -14.35 -1.50
CA SER A 180 -15.27 -14.31 -2.87
C SER A 180 -16.73 -13.80 -2.99
N LYS A 181 -17.44 -13.57 -1.87
CA LYS A 181 -18.83 -13.09 -1.86
C LYS A 181 -18.95 -11.67 -1.34
N SER A 182 -18.00 -11.21 -0.53
CA SER A 182 -18.04 -9.90 0.12
C SER A 182 -16.64 -9.34 0.36
N GLY A 183 -16.50 -8.03 0.21
CA GLY A 183 -15.35 -7.30 0.70
C GLY A 183 -15.32 -7.19 2.22
N SER A 184 -14.33 -6.51 2.76
CA SER A 184 -14.22 -6.14 4.16
C SER A 184 -14.36 -4.63 4.36
N LEU A 185 -14.81 -4.23 5.56
CA LEU A 185 -14.90 -2.81 5.94
C LEU A 185 -13.62 -2.42 6.68
N VAL A 186 -12.79 -1.61 6.05
CA VAL A 186 -11.60 -1.02 6.66
C VAL A 186 -11.83 0.45 7.03
N ARG A 187 -11.02 0.98 7.93
CA ARG A 187 -11.09 2.39 8.36
C ARG A 187 -10.01 3.19 7.66
N LEU A 188 -10.42 4.12 6.80
CA LEU A 188 -9.54 5.15 6.27
C LEU A 188 -9.53 6.32 7.26
N CYS A 189 -8.35 6.74 7.71
CA CYS A 189 -8.17 7.79 8.69
C CYS A 189 -7.32 8.93 8.12
N ARG A 190 -7.79 10.18 8.30
CA ARG A 190 -7.06 11.39 7.93
C ARG A 190 -6.67 12.18 9.16
N PHE A 191 -5.41 12.61 9.16
CA PHE A 191 -4.87 13.60 10.08
C PHE A 191 -4.53 14.85 9.29
N CYS A 192 -4.73 16.02 9.91
CA CYS A 192 -4.39 17.31 9.31
C CYS A 192 -3.54 18.12 10.28
N ARG A 193 -2.76 19.04 9.71
CA ARG A 193 -2.07 20.12 10.43
C ARG A 193 -2.23 21.42 9.63
N ALA A 194 -2.21 22.56 10.31
CA ALA A 194 -2.40 23.86 9.66
C ALA A 194 -1.14 24.33 8.93
N ASP A 195 0.04 24.03 9.48
CA ASP A 195 1.34 24.33 8.90
C ASP A 195 2.43 23.39 9.46
N ALA A 196 3.69 23.62 9.12
CA ALA A 196 4.82 22.80 9.57
C ALA A 196 5.05 22.81 11.09
N ASN A 197 4.60 23.81 11.83
CA ASN A 197 4.80 23.92 13.27
C ASN A 197 3.66 23.31 14.08
N ASP A 198 2.56 22.96 13.41
CA ASP A 198 1.40 22.35 14.06
C ASP A 198 1.54 20.83 14.16
N LEU A 199 0.97 20.25 15.22
CA LEU A 199 0.93 18.82 15.39
C LEU A 199 -0.18 18.20 14.54
N TRP A 200 0.01 16.95 14.13
CA TRP A 200 -1.02 16.17 13.47
C TRP A 200 -2.24 15.99 14.38
N LYS A 201 -3.41 16.34 13.89
CA LYS A 201 -4.70 16.18 14.58
C LYS A 201 -5.61 15.33 13.71
N ILE A 202 -6.31 14.38 14.31
CA ILE A 202 -7.32 13.60 13.59
C ILE A 202 -8.39 14.55 13.02
N ASP A 203 -8.61 14.48 11.71
CA ASP A 203 -9.69 15.18 11.04
C ASP A 203 -10.94 14.31 10.92
N GLY A 204 -10.76 13.02 10.64
CA GLY A 204 -11.86 12.09 10.52
C GLY A 204 -11.45 10.69 10.14
N MET A 205 -12.41 9.80 10.30
CA MET A 205 -12.37 8.42 9.79
C MET A 205 -13.57 8.17 8.89
N TRP A 206 -13.40 7.30 7.91
CA TRP A 206 -14.45 6.83 7.00
C TRP A 206 -14.35 5.33 6.81
N ALA A 207 -15.47 4.70 6.53
CA ALA A 207 -15.49 3.29 6.14
C ALA A 207 -15.22 3.15 4.64
N TYR A 208 -14.25 2.32 4.31
CA TYR A 208 -13.93 1.88 2.97
C TYR A 208 -14.25 0.39 2.84
N GLU A 209 -15.01 0.00 1.83
CA GLU A 209 -15.32 -1.40 1.56
C GLU A 209 -14.41 -1.91 0.44
N THR A 210 -13.56 -2.92 0.77
CA THR A 210 -12.73 -3.57 -0.25
C THR A 210 -13.60 -4.36 -1.22
N ASP A 211 -13.06 -4.71 -2.39
CA ASP A 211 -13.79 -5.62 -3.27
C ASP A 211 -13.75 -7.06 -2.75
N PRO A 212 -14.76 -7.87 -3.07
CA PRO A 212 -14.68 -9.32 -2.93
C PRO A 212 -13.47 -9.88 -3.66
N THR A 213 -12.91 -10.98 -3.18
CA THR A 213 -11.83 -11.66 -3.90
C THR A 213 -12.34 -12.30 -5.19
N ASN A 214 -11.51 -12.29 -6.25
CA ASN A 214 -11.88 -12.90 -7.53
C ASN A 214 -11.95 -14.42 -7.48
N GLY A 215 -11.25 -15.02 -6.52
CA GLY A 215 -11.17 -16.47 -6.35
C GLY A 215 -11.34 -16.90 -4.90
N GLU A 216 -11.26 -18.20 -4.71
CA GLU A 216 -11.36 -18.85 -3.41
C GLU A 216 -9.98 -18.99 -2.75
N SER A 217 -9.96 -19.49 -1.53
CA SER A 217 -8.71 -19.77 -0.82
C SER A 217 -7.92 -20.89 -1.52
N TYR A 218 -6.60 -20.69 -1.62
CA TYR A 218 -5.67 -21.74 -2.06
C TYR A 218 -5.06 -22.42 -0.84
N LYS A 219 -5.36 -23.69 -0.65
CA LYS A 219 -4.90 -24.49 0.51
C LYS A 219 -5.18 -23.81 1.87
N GLY A 220 -6.34 -23.17 1.97
CA GLY A 220 -6.75 -22.45 3.20
C GLY A 220 -6.16 -21.05 3.36
N PHE A 221 -5.37 -20.56 2.40
CA PHE A 221 -4.83 -19.20 2.40
C PHE A 221 -5.59 -18.32 1.40
N LEU A 222 -6.05 -17.20 1.87
CA LEU A 222 -6.68 -16.10 1.12
C LEU A 222 -6.18 -14.80 1.75
N ALA A 223 -5.77 -13.85 0.94
CA ALA A 223 -5.42 -12.51 1.41
C ALA A 223 -6.11 -11.47 0.52
N SER A 224 -6.62 -10.43 1.12
CA SER A 224 -7.15 -9.27 0.42
C SER A 224 -7.12 -8.10 1.39
N GLY A 225 -6.83 -6.90 0.89
CA GLY A 225 -6.83 -5.73 1.75
C GLY A 225 -6.27 -4.49 1.09
N VAL A 226 -6.27 -3.38 1.84
CA VAL A 226 -5.69 -2.11 1.44
C VAL A 226 -4.22 -2.11 1.86
N SER A 227 -3.32 -2.29 0.89
CA SER A 227 -1.86 -2.35 1.12
C SER A 227 -1.14 -1.03 0.81
N GLY A 228 -1.81 -0.05 0.20
CA GLY A 228 -1.18 1.23 -0.09
C GLY A 228 -2.17 2.37 -0.28
N LEU A 229 -1.73 3.57 0.05
CA LEU A 229 -2.44 4.82 -0.21
C LEU A 229 -1.55 5.79 -0.98
N MET A 230 -2.17 6.62 -1.81
CA MET A 230 -1.50 7.71 -2.51
C MET A 230 -2.37 8.96 -2.50
N VAL A 231 -1.75 10.13 -2.39
CA VAL A 231 -2.43 11.43 -2.49
C VAL A 231 -1.83 12.20 -3.65
N GLU A 232 -2.68 12.63 -4.57
CA GLU A 232 -2.29 13.46 -5.71
C GLU A 232 -2.21 14.95 -5.32
N PRO A 233 -1.45 15.80 -6.05
CA PRO A 233 -1.42 17.25 -5.79
C PRO A 233 -2.79 17.95 -5.88
N SER A 234 -3.76 17.36 -6.57
CA SER A 234 -5.16 17.82 -6.60
C SER A 234 -5.92 17.55 -5.29
N GLY A 235 -5.34 16.77 -4.36
CA GLY A 235 -6.01 16.27 -3.15
C GLY A 235 -6.77 14.96 -3.35
N ALA A 236 -6.79 14.40 -4.57
CA ALA A 236 -7.43 13.11 -4.83
C ALA A 236 -6.64 11.98 -4.14
N VAL A 237 -7.36 11.10 -3.45
CA VAL A 237 -6.81 9.95 -2.72
C VAL A 237 -7.05 8.69 -3.51
N TYR A 238 -6.06 7.80 -3.51
CA TYR A 238 -6.12 6.50 -4.18
C TYR A 238 -5.73 5.39 -3.21
N ALA A 239 -6.39 4.25 -3.32
CA ALA A 239 -6.09 3.05 -2.56
C ALA A 239 -5.60 1.94 -3.48
N LEU A 240 -4.53 1.26 -3.08
CA LEU A 240 -4.07 0.01 -3.66
C LEU A 240 -4.69 -1.14 -2.87
N GLU A 241 -5.50 -1.97 -3.52
CA GLU A 241 -5.94 -3.25 -2.98
C GLU A 241 -5.06 -4.37 -3.53
N ARG A 242 -4.52 -5.15 -2.63
CA ARG A 242 -3.81 -6.39 -2.93
C ARG A 242 -4.72 -7.58 -2.68
N GLU A 243 -4.65 -8.60 -3.54
CA GLU A 243 -5.38 -9.85 -3.40
C GLU A 243 -4.47 -11.03 -3.71
N PHE A 244 -4.55 -12.09 -2.91
CA PHE A 244 -4.12 -13.44 -3.28
C PHE A 244 -5.30 -14.38 -3.20
N SER A 245 -5.64 -15.02 -4.30
CA SER A 245 -6.73 -15.99 -4.37
C SER A 245 -6.46 -17.05 -5.45
N GLN A 246 -7.26 -18.11 -5.45
CA GLN A 246 -7.27 -19.11 -6.50
C GLN A 246 -8.50 -18.97 -7.39
N THR A 247 -8.26 -18.63 -8.65
CA THR A 247 -9.24 -18.82 -9.74
C THR A 247 -8.94 -20.13 -10.45
N LEU A 248 -8.50 -20.12 -11.71
CA LEU A 248 -7.96 -21.31 -12.37
C LEU A 248 -6.60 -21.72 -11.78
N LEU A 249 -5.73 -20.73 -11.53
CA LEU A 249 -4.44 -20.86 -10.85
C LEU A 249 -4.39 -19.90 -9.67
N PRO A 250 -3.66 -20.24 -8.57
CA PRO A 250 -3.42 -19.30 -7.49
C PRO A 250 -2.50 -18.17 -7.97
N GLY A 251 -2.74 -16.96 -7.48
CA GLY A 251 -1.91 -15.82 -7.83
C GLY A 251 -2.34 -14.51 -7.19
N PHE A 252 -1.46 -13.52 -7.32
CA PHE A 252 -1.71 -12.17 -6.84
C PHE A 252 -2.43 -11.32 -7.88
N ARG A 253 -3.12 -10.31 -7.37
CA ARG A 253 -3.79 -9.25 -8.13
C ARG A 253 -3.59 -7.92 -7.43
N ALA A 254 -3.36 -6.87 -8.20
CA ALA A 254 -3.31 -5.49 -7.73
C ALA A 254 -4.43 -4.69 -8.41
N ARG A 255 -5.15 -3.88 -7.63
CA ARG A 255 -6.17 -2.94 -8.10
C ARG A 255 -5.93 -1.59 -7.46
N ILE A 256 -5.99 -0.52 -8.25
CA ILE A 256 -5.91 0.85 -7.74
C ILE A 256 -7.27 1.51 -7.96
N TYR A 257 -7.81 2.08 -6.89
CA TYR A 257 -9.07 2.79 -6.89
C TYR A 257 -8.84 4.27 -6.58
N LYS A 258 -9.50 5.15 -7.35
CA LYS A 258 -9.68 6.55 -6.97
C LYS A 258 -10.85 6.64 -6.00
N LEU A 259 -10.66 7.35 -4.90
CA LEU A 259 -11.63 7.45 -3.81
C LEU A 259 -12.45 8.73 -3.92
N ASP A 260 -13.76 8.63 -3.68
CA ASP A 260 -14.67 9.76 -3.55
C ASP A 260 -15.30 9.74 -2.14
N LEU A 261 -14.90 10.72 -1.33
CA LEU A 261 -15.36 10.89 0.04
C LEU A 261 -16.56 11.86 0.13
N SER A 262 -16.99 12.47 -0.96
CA SER A 262 -17.97 13.57 -0.95
C SER A 262 -19.31 13.20 -0.28
N ASN A 263 -19.74 11.95 -0.45
CA ASN A 263 -20.98 11.41 0.11
C ASN A 263 -20.75 10.45 1.28
N ALA A 264 -19.49 10.13 1.60
CA ALA A 264 -19.16 9.23 2.70
C ALA A 264 -19.38 9.92 4.06
N GLU A 265 -19.89 9.16 5.03
CA GLU A 265 -20.03 9.70 6.39
C GLU A 265 -18.74 9.53 7.19
N LYS A 266 -18.44 10.53 8.02
CA LYS A 266 -17.40 10.35 9.04
C LYS A 266 -17.92 9.38 10.11
N VAL A 267 -17.11 8.39 10.41
CA VAL A 267 -17.40 7.38 11.43
C VAL A 267 -16.63 7.67 12.71
N SER A 268 -17.20 7.29 13.84
CA SER A 268 -16.54 7.36 15.16
C SER A 268 -15.71 6.09 15.41
N GLU A 269 -15.15 5.98 16.63
CA GLU A 269 -14.46 4.77 17.09
C GLU A 269 -15.42 3.61 17.45
N THR A 270 -16.73 3.82 17.33
CA THR A 270 -17.73 2.76 17.55
C THR A 270 -17.49 1.59 16.59
N PRO A 271 -17.46 0.34 17.08
CA PRO A 271 -17.33 -0.85 16.23
C PRO A 271 -18.43 -0.93 15.16
N PHE A 272 -18.07 -1.32 13.94
CA PHE A 272 -19.04 -1.43 12.85
C PHE A 272 -20.03 -2.61 13.06
N CYS A 273 -19.67 -3.62 13.84
CA CYS A 273 -20.64 -4.65 14.25
C CYS A 273 -21.72 -4.13 15.24
N GLU A 274 -21.47 -3.00 15.92
CA GLU A 274 -22.48 -2.33 16.76
C GLU A 274 -23.27 -1.29 15.96
N LYS A 275 -22.58 -0.54 15.09
CA LYS A 275 -23.19 0.47 14.24
C LYS A 275 -22.54 0.46 12.86
N LYS A 276 -23.16 -0.25 11.92
CA LYS A 276 -22.72 -0.30 10.52
C LYS A 276 -22.81 1.09 9.89
N PRO A 277 -21.78 1.54 9.12
CA PRO A 277 -21.85 2.77 8.37
C PRO A 277 -22.99 2.72 7.33
N GLU A 278 -23.72 3.82 7.19
CA GLU A 278 -24.78 3.95 6.18
C GLU A 278 -24.21 4.30 4.81
N ARG A 279 -23.15 5.14 4.79
CA ARG A 279 -22.49 5.59 3.57
C ARG A 279 -20.99 5.39 3.66
N THR A 280 -20.50 4.43 2.91
CA THR A 280 -19.07 4.16 2.74
C THR A 280 -18.46 5.06 1.66
N ILE A 281 -17.13 5.06 1.56
CA ILE A 281 -16.41 5.73 0.49
C ILE A 281 -16.79 5.10 -0.85
N SER A 282 -17.16 5.94 -1.84
CA SER A 282 -17.31 5.50 -3.22
C SER A 282 -15.93 5.37 -3.87
N LYS A 283 -15.77 4.42 -4.79
CA LYS A 283 -14.48 4.19 -5.46
C LYS A 283 -14.64 3.87 -6.93
N GLU A 284 -13.67 4.29 -7.73
CA GLU A 284 -13.57 4.04 -9.16
C GLU A 284 -12.29 3.26 -9.45
N LEU A 285 -12.41 2.12 -10.15
CA LEU A 285 -11.25 1.33 -10.57
C LEU A 285 -10.48 2.06 -11.67
N VAL A 286 -9.24 2.49 -11.39
CA VAL A 286 -8.36 3.18 -12.34
C VAL A 286 -7.25 2.30 -12.89
N PHE A 287 -6.94 1.20 -12.22
CA PHE A 287 -6.00 0.18 -12.68
C PHE A 287 -6.31 -1.17 -12.05
N GLY A 288 -6.19 -2.25 -12.82
CA GLY A 288 -6.34 -3.62 -12.33
C GLY A 288 -5.51 -4.60 -13.15
N LYS A 289 -4.74 -5.45 -12.47
CA LYS A 289 -3.85 -6.44 -13.10
C LYS A 289 -3.75 -7.71 -12.26
N ALA A 290 -3.86 -8.87 -12.91
CA ALA A 290 -3.36 -10.12 -12.35
C ALA A 290 -1.82 -10.12 -12.46
N THR A 291 -1.14 -10.20 -11.34
CA THR A 291 0.31 -10.01 -11.25
C THR A 291 1.09 -11.33 -11.13
N GLY A 292 0.34 -12.44 -11.04
CA GLY A 292 0.92 -13.79 -10.97
C GLY A 292 1.62 -14.00 -9.62
N ILE A 293 2.95 -13.96 -9.63
CA ILE A 293 3.78 -14.16 -8.44
C ILE A 293 4.31 -12.86 -7.82
N ALA A 294 4.01 -11.69 -8.41
CA ALA A 294 4.43 -10.42 -7.83
C ALA A 294 3.33 -9.87 -6.91
N MET A 295 3.66 -9.69 -5.65
CA MET A 295 2.78 -9.15 -4.62
C MET A 295 3.09 -7.65 -4.44
N TYR A 296 2.36 -6.77 -5.16
CA TYR A 296 2.54 -5.33 -5.02
C TYR A 296 1.82 -4.83 -3.79
N GLU A 297 2.57 -4.22 -2.87
CA GLU A 297 2.08 -3.68 -1.59
C GLU A 297 2.32 -2.19 -1.46
N GLY A 298 3.54 -1.73 -1.66
CA GLY A 298 3.84 -0.30 -1.59
C GLY A 298 3.52 0.43 -2.89
N CYS A 299 3.00 1.66 -2.78
CA CYS A 299 2.75 2.53 -3.92
C CYS A 299 2.95 4.01 -3.58
N CYS A 300 3.37 4.80 -4.58
CA CYS A 300 3.43 6.25 -4.46
C CYS A 300 3.30 6.95 -5.81
N PHE A 301 2.83 8.20 -5.80
CA PHE A 301 3.03 9.10 -6.94
C PHE A 301 4.49 9.54 -7.01
N GLY A 302 5.04 9.55 -8.23
CA GLY A 302 6.36 10.08 -8.56
C GLY A 302 6.27 11.47 -9.22
N PRO A 303 7.30 11.85 -10.00
CA PRO A 303 7.33 13.13 -10.71
C PRO A 303 6.25 13.22 -11.81
N ALA A 304 5.92 14.47 -12.20
CA ALA A 304 5.18 14.71 -13.42
C ALA A 304 5.96 14.17 -14.63
N LEU A 305 5.24 13.56 -15.58
CA LEU A 305 5.71 13.17 -16.90
C LEU A 305 5.25 14.21 -17.92
N LYS A 306 5.64 14.04 -19.17
CA LYS A 306 5.18 14.90 -20.27
C LYS A 306 3.65 14.81 -20.41
N ASP A 307 3.14 13.58 -20.31
CA ASP A 307 1.71 13.29 -20.38
C ASP A 307 1.35 12.50 -19.12
N GLY A 308 0.87 13.21 -18.07
CA GLY A 308 0.45 12.61 -16.81
C GLY A 308 1.50 12.63 -15.68
N ARG A 309 1.46 11.64 -14.81
CA ARG A 309 2.33 11.49 -13.65
C ARG A 309 2.78 10.05 -13.47
N LEU A 310 4.01 9.86 -13.08
CA LEU A 310 4.53 8.53 -12.72
C LEU A 310 3.82 8.01 -11.46
N VAL A 311 3.45 6.73 -11.49
CA VAL A 311 3.07 5.95 -10.31
C VAL A 311 4.05 4.80 -10.20
N VAL A 312 4.54 4.55 -8.99
CA VAL A 312 5.50 3.48 -8.69
C VAL A 312 4.89 2.53 -7.69
N LEU A 313 4.92 1.23 -8.01
CA LEU A 313 4.60 0.17 -7.08
C LEU A 313 5.85 -0.68 -6.83
N CYS A 314 6.09 -1.08 -5.58
CA CYS A 314 7.09 -2.09 -5.23
C CYS A 314 6.40 -3.37 -4.73
N SER A 315 7.05 -4.51 -4.94
CA SER A 315 6.52 -5.80 -4.49
C SER A 315 7.23 -6.29 -3.24
N ASP A 316 6.47 -6.89 -2.32
CA ASP A 316 7.01 -7.76 -1.30
C ASP A 316 7.50 -9.05 -1.98
N GLY A 317 8.82 -9.18 -2.11
CA GLY A 317 9.48 -10.30 -2.76
C GLY A 317 10.45 -11.01 -1.83
N ASP A 318 10.45 -12.36 -1.90
CA ASP A 318 11.41 -13.21 -1.20
C ASP A 318 12.08 -14.17 -2.21
N ASP A 319 12.77 -15.21 -1.73
CA ASP A 319 13.42 -16.20 -2.61
C ASP A 319 12.43 -17.01 -3.47
N ARG A 320 11.13 -16.89 -3.25
CA ARG A 320 10.04 -17.63 -3.91
C ARG A 320 9.10 -16.73 -4.71
N VAL A 321 9.03 -15.45 -4.34
CA VAL A 321 8.12 -14.45 -4.91
C VAL A 321 8.94 -13.38 -5.63
N ALA A 322 8.43 -12.86 -6.74
CA ALA A 322 9.18 -11.94 -7.57
C ALA A 322 9.42 -10.59 -6.86
N HIS A 323 10.66 -10.15 -6.87
CA HIS A 323 11.05 -8.79 -6.53
C HIS A 323 10.82 -7.90 -7.75
N ALA A 324 9.87 -7.00 -7.69
CA ALA A 324 9.45 -6.21 -8.84
C ALA A 324 9.11 -4.76 -8.50
N PHE A 325 9.33 -3.89 -9.49
CA PHE A 325 8.77 -2.55 -9.53
C PHE A 325 7.87 -2.45 -10.76
N LEU A 326 6.64 -2.02 -10.54
CA LEU A 326 5.68 -1.71 -11.59
C LEU A 326 5.53 -0.19 -11.70
N TYR A 327 5.69 0.31 -12.91
CA TYR A 327 5.57 1.72 -13.23
C TYR A 327 4.34 1.94 -14.08
N LEU A 328 3.51 2.90 -13.65
CA LEU A 328 2.31 3.32 -14.36
C LEU A 328 2.41 4.81 -14.68
N SER A 329 1.66 5.26 -15.68
CA SER A 329 1.38 6.67 -15.93
C SER A 329 -0.10 6.94 -15.72
N THR A 330 -0.44 8.03 -15.05
CA THR A 330 -1.80 8.60 -15.11
C THR A 330 -2.02 9.28 -16.45
N PHE A 331 -3.27 9.41 -16.88
CA PHE A 331 -3.67 10.21 -18.03
C PHE A 331 -4.10 11.61 -17.64
#